data_6186f2cccbefe74775ed0036b9319c66
#
_entry.id   6186f2cccbefe74775ed0036b9319c66
#
_cell.length_a   1.000
_cell.length_b   1.000
_cell.length_c   1.000
_cell.angle_alpha   90.00
_cell.angle_beta   90.00
_cell.angle_gamma   90.00
#
_symmetry.space_group_name_H-M   'P 1'
#
loop_
_entity.id
_entity.type
_entity.pdbx_description
1 polymer ?
#
loop_
_entity_poly.entity_id
_entity_poly.type
_entity_poly.pdbx_seq_one_letter_code
_entity_poly.pdbx_strand_id
1 'polypeptide(L)'
;MPDERDLAILTALQAEGRATYADVGATVGLSASAVHERVRKLEHQGVIRGYRAVVDPESVGLYVTALIAAIPLDPHQPDDLPARVREFPEVEDCYSVAGEANYVLKVRTKTTGDLEDLIRRLREKAAVTTNTTIALSIPFEGRPLST
;
A
#
# COMPACT_ATOMS: atom_id res chain seq x y z
N MET A 1 -10.78 18.94 -7.45
CA MET A 1 -11.48 17.73 -7.02
C MET A 1 -11.99 17.03 -8.27
N PRO A 2 -11.92 15.69 -8.38
CA PRO A 2 -12.47 14.93 -9.51
C PRO A 2 -13.98 15.15 -9.66
N ASP A 3 -14.45 15.26 -10.90
CA ASP A 3 -15.88 15.30 -11.21
C ASP A 3 -16.46 13.86 -11.34
N GLU A 4 -17.80 13.72 -11.55
CA GLU A 4 -18.45 12.40 -11.68
C GLU A 4 -17.84 11.54 -12.80
N ARG A 5 -17.44 12.15 -13.91
CA ARG A 5 -16.80 11.43 -15.03
C ARG A 5 -15.38 10.98 -14.67
N ASP A 6 -14.66 11.81 -13.94
CA ASP A 6 -13.34 11.43 -13.41
C ASP A 6 -13.47 10.25 -12.44
N LEU A 7 -14.45 10.26 -11.54
CA LEU A 7 -14.72 9.16 -10.61
C LEU A 7 -15.09 7.86 -11.36
N ALA A 8 -15.93 7.96 -12.41
CA ALA A 8 -16.27 6.80 -13.24
C ALA A 8 -15.02 6.21 -13.96
N ILE A 9 -14.14 7.08 -14.49
CA ILE A 9 -12.87 6.66 -15.09
C ILE A 9 -11.97 5.98 -14.04
N LEU A 10 -11.84 6.55 -12.84
CA LEU A 10 -11.05 5.95 -11.76
C LEU A 10 -11.60 4.59 -11.33
N THR A 11 -12.91 4.44 -11.24
CA THR A 11 -13.57 3.16 -10.95
C THR A 11 -13.24 2.11 -12.02
N ALA A 12 -13.34 2.47 -13.30
CA ALA A 12 -13.03 1.56 -14.39
C ALA A 12 -11.54 1.13 -14.38
N LEU A 13 -10.62 2.07 -14.16
CA LEU A 13 -9.19 1.79 -14.10
C LEU A 13 -8.79 0.98 -12.85
N GLN A 14 -9.48 1.15 -11.73
CA GLN A 14 -9.26 0.33 -10.54
C GLN A 14 -9.77 -1.11 -10.72
N ALA A 15 -10.84 -1.29 -11.49
CA ALA A 15 -11.39 -2.61 -11.79
C ALA A 15 -10.53 -3.37 -12.79
N GLU A 16 -10.02 -2.68 -13.84
CA GLU A 16 -9.20 -3.26 -14.89
C GLU A 16 -8.04 -2.32 -15.25
N GLY A 17 -6.92 -2.50 -14.58
CA GLY A 17 -5.72 -1.64 -14.75
C GLY A 17 -5.06 -1.72 -16.12
N ARG A 18 -5.45 -2.69 -16.97
CA ARG A 18 -4.98 -2.84 -18.36
C ARG A 18 -6.00 -2.42 -19.40
N ALA A 19 -7.17 -1.90 -18.99
CA ALA A 19 -8.18 -1.40 -19.91
C ALA A 19 -7.59 -0.31 -20.81
N THR A 20 -7.91 -0.36 -22.11
CA THR A 20 -7.54 0.72 -23.02
C THR A 20 -8.42 1.96 -22.77
N TYR A 21 -7.96 3.12 -23.17
CA TYR A 21 -8.79 4.33 -23.06
C TYR A 21 -10.07 4.26 -23.91
N ALA A 22 -10.05 3.45 -24.98
CA ALA A 22 -11.25 3.19 -25.76
C ALA A 22 -12.26 2.34 -24.96
N ASP A 23 -11.79 1.30 -24.25
CA ASP A 23 -12.66 0.45 -23.40
C ASP A 23 -13.24 1.25 -22.23
N VAL A 24 -12.40 2.03 -21.55
CA VAL A 24 -12.85 2.95 -20.49
C VAL A 24 -13.86 3.94 -21.04
N GLY A 25 -13.57 4.54 -22.20
CA GLY A 25 -14.48 5.49 -22.85
C GLY A 25 -15.85 4.89 -23.17
N ALA A 26 -15.88 3.66 -23.69
CA ALA A 26 -17.12 2.93 -23.94
C ALA A 26 -17.95 2.72 -22.66
N THR A 27 -17.28 2.46 -21.53
CA THR A 27 -17.94 2.25 -20.23
C THR A 27 -18.52 3.55 -19.66
N VAL A 28 -17.80 4.67 -19.79
CA VAL A 28 -18.16 5.95 -19.16
C VAL A 28 -18.83 6.96 -20.11
N GLY A 29 -19.07 6.57 -21.37
CA GLY A 29 -19.71 7.41 -22.37
C GLY A 29 -18.84 8.57 -22.87
N LEU A 30 -17.54 8.32 -23.05
CA LEU A 30 -16.56 9.29 -23.55
C LEU A 30 -15.74 8.73 -24.72
N SER A 31 -15.15 9.60 -25.54
CA SER A 31 -14.16 9.20 -26.53
C SER A 31 -12.84 8.80 -25.85
N ALA A 32 -12.03 7.97 -26.53
CA ALA A 32 -10.70 7.59 -26.02
C ALA A 32 -9.81 8.82 -25.79
N SER A 33 -9.87 9.82 -26.65
CA SER A 33 -9.09 11.05 -26.48
C SER A 33 -9.55 11.86 -25.26
N ALA A 34 -10.88 11.93 -24.99
CA ALA A 34 -11.39 12.59 -23.80
C ALA A 34 -11.00 11.87 -22.52
N VAL A 35 -10.98 10.52 -22.51
CA VAL A 35 -10.47 9.73 -21.40
C VAL A 35 -8.97 10.01 -21.19
N HIS A 36 -8.17 9.97 -22.25
CA HIS A 36 -6.74 10.26 -22.18
C HIS A 36 -6.44 11.64 -21.54
N GLU A 37 -7.11 12.66 -21.97
CA GLU A 37 -6.98 14.02 -21.42
C GLU A 37 -7.29 14.06 -19.91
N ARG A 38 -8.39 13.41 -19.50
CA ARG A 38 -8.80 13.34 -18.09
C ARG A 38 -7.82 12.53 -17.24
N VAL A 39 -7.37 11.38 -17.71
CA VAL A 39 -6.38 10.55 -17.01
C VAL A 39 -5.09 11.33 -16.82
N ARG A 40 -4.57 11.98 -17.86
CA ARG A 40 -3.38 12.82 -17.78
C ARG A 40 -3.51 13.93 -16.74
N LYS A 41 -4.67 14.56 -16.65
CA LYS A 41 -4.96 15.58 -15.63
C LYS A 41 -4.96 14.98 -14.22
N LEU A 42 -5.58 13.80 -14.03
CA LEU A 42 -5.63 13.10 -12.76
C LEU A 42 -4.23 12.64 -12.29
N GLU A 43 -3.39 12.20 -13.21
CA GLU A 43 -1.97 11.88 -12.95
C GLU A 43 -1.19 13.14 -12.54
N HIS A 44 -1.32 14.23 -13.29
CA HIS A 44 -0.63 15.48 -12.97
C HIS A 44 -1.05 16.07 -11.63
N GLN A 45 -2.31 15.90 -11.24
CA GLN A 45 -2.85 16.32 -9.94
C GLN A 45 -2.49 15.36 -8.80
N GLY A 46 -1.83 14.24 -9.09
CA GLY A 46 -1.50 13.21 -8.10
C GLY A 46 -2.71 12.42 -7.56
N VAL A 47 -3.87 12.51 -8.22
CA VAL A 47 -5.03 11.68 -7.91
C VAL A 47 -4.73 10.22 -8.29
N ILE A 48 -4.22 10.00 -9.50
CA ILE A 48 -3.60 8.74 -9.90
C ILE A 48 -2.12 8.84 -9.55
N ARG A 49 -1.69 8.04 -8.58
CA ARG A 49 -0.30 8.03 -8.10
C ARG A 49 0.59 7.02 -8.80
N GLY A 50 0.04 6.21 -9.69
CA GLY A 50 0.75 5.20 -10.44
C GLY A 50 -0.11 3.98 -10.75
N TYR A 51 0.50 3.03 -11.44
CA TYR A 51 -0.09 1.76 -11.84
C TYR A 51 0.82 0.63 -11.37
N ARG A 52 0.25 -0.44 -10.87
CA ARG A 52 1.00 -1.61 -10.42
C ARG A 52 0.23 -2.89 -10.70
N ALA A 53 0.96 -3.98 -10.93
CA ALA A 53 0.38 -5.30 -10.92
C ALA A 53 -0.02 -5.68 -9.48
N VAL A 54 -1.16 -6.29 -9.30
CA VAL A 54 -1.52 -6.97 -8.06
C VAL A 54 -0.98 -8.39 -8.16
N VAL A 55 0.01 -8.71 -7.31
CA VAL A 55 0.70 -10.00 -7.31
C VAL A 55 0.26 -10.81 -6.11
N ASP A 56 -0.05 -12.09 -6.33
CA ASP A 56 -0.32 -13.03 -5.25
C ASP A 56 0.99 -13.32 -4.48
N PRO A 57 1.06 -12.99 -3.18
CA PRO A 57 2.28 -13.14 -2.41
C PRO A 57 2.75 -14.58 -2.30
N GLU A 58 1.82 -15.53 -2.14
CA GLU A 58 2.17 -16.95 -2.01
C GLU A 58 2.80 -17.48 -3.30
N SER A 59 2.32 -17.03 -4.46
CA SER A 59 2.89 -17.39 -5.76
C SER A 59 4.33 -16.92 -5.96
N VAL A 60 4.79 -15.95 -5.18
CA VAL A 60 6.19 -15.47 -5.19
C VAL A 60 6.96 -15.86 -3.92
N GLY A 61 6.41 -16.79 -3.14
CA GLY A 61 7.08 -17.39 -1.99
C GLY A 61 7.00 -16.57 -0.70
N LEU A 62 6.08 -15.63 -0.59
CA LEU A 62 5.86 -14.83 0.61
C LEU A 62 4.65 -15.38 1.39
N TYR A 63 4.90 -16.31 2.29
CA TYR A 63 3.85 -17.07 2.99
C TYR A 63 3.43 -16.48 4.33
N VAL A 64 4.20 -15.55 4.90
CA VAL A 64 3.94 -14.99 6.22
C VAL A 64 3.65 -13.50 6.09
N THR A 65 2.44 -13.11 6.48
CA THR A 65 2.04 -11.71 6.61
C THR A 65 1.88 -11.36 8.08
N ALA A 66 2.43 -10.25 8.51
CA ALA A 66 2.29 -9.77 9.88
C ALA A 66 2.03 -8.27 9.94
N LEU A 67 1.37 -7.85 11.02
CA LEU A 67 1.22 -6.47 11.42
C LEU A 67 2.10 -6.23 12.63
N ILE A 68 3.05 -5.32 12.52
CA ILE A 68 4.01 -4.98 13.58
C ILE A 68 3.67 -3.60 14.10
N ALA A 69 3.15 -3.54 15.33
CA ALA A 69 3.03 -2.29 16.07
C ALA A 69 4.43 -1.87 16.53
N ALA A 70 4.84 -0.66 16.17
CA ALA A 70 6.17 -0.12 16.47
C ALA A 70 6.06 1.15 17.31
N ILE A 71 6.88 1.19 18.38
CA ILE A 71 6.96 2.32 19.29
C ILE A 71 8.43 2.75 19.34
N PRO A 72 8.78 4.02 19.00
CA PRO A 72 10.14 4.53 19.14
C PRO A 72 10.65 4.38 20.56
N LEU A 73 11.92 3.97 20.71
CA LEU A 73 12.56 3.80 22.02
C LEU A 73 12.73 5.14 22.74
N ASP A 74 12.98 6.21 21.99
CA ASP A 74 13.14 7.55 22.54
C ASP A 74 12.04 8.47 21.98
N PRO A 75 11.03 8.84 22.81
CA PRO A 75 9.95 9.71 22.38
C PRO A 75 10.39 11.18 22.15
N HIS A 76 11.61 11.54 22.54
CA HIS A 76 12.15 12.91 22.37
C HIS A 76 12.95 13.08 21.08
N GLN A 77 13.29 12.01 20.39
CA GLN A 77 13.94 12.08 19.09
C GLN A 77 12.97 12.53 18.00
N PRO A 78 13.47 13.19 16.92
CA PRO A 78 12.66 13.49 15.76
C PRO A 78 11.97 12.22 15.22
N ASP A 79 10.71 12.37 14.81
CA ASP A 79 9.91 11.27 14.28
C ASP A 79 10.31 10.97 12.83
N ASP A 80 11.40 10.24 12.67
CA ASP A 80 11.96 9.79 11.40
C ASP A 80 11.75 8.28 11.15
N LEU A 81 10.94 7.62 11.97
CA LEU A 81 10.68 6.18 11.85
C LEU A 81 10.22 5.77 10.44
N PRO A 82 9.31 6.48 9.75
CA PRO A 82 8.91 6.13 8.39
C PRO A 82 10.09 6.09 7.41
N ALA A 83 11.08 6.97 7.55
CA ALA A 83 12.28 6.97 6.72
C ALA A 83 13.16 5.76 7.02
N ARG A 84 13.34 5.42 8.30
CA ARG A 84 14.15 4.26 8.72
C ARG A 84 13.54 2.93 8.30
N VAL A 85 12.22 2.76 8.43
CA VAL A 85 11.55 1.50 8.05
C VAL A 85 11.43 1.32 6.55
N ARG A 86 11.50 2.40 5.76
CA ARG A 86 11.48 2.33 4.29
C ARG A 86 12.66 1.55 3.71
N GLU A 87 13.76 1.46 4.43
CA GLU A 87 14.94 0.68 4.01
C GLU A 87 14.75 -0.84 4.10
N PHE A 88 13.68 -1.30 4.75
CA PHE A 88 13.37 -2.72 4.87
C PHE A 88 12.41 -3.14 3.75
N PRO A 89 12.86 -3.95 2.78
CA PRO A 89 12.04 -4.35 1.63
C PRO A 89 10.84 -5.22 2.04
N GLU A 90 10.89 -5.85 3.19
CA GLU A 90 9.79 -6.64 3.73
C GLU A 90 8.63 -5.78 4.25
N VAL A 91 8.85 -4.48 4.48
CA VAL A 91 7.84 -3.53 4.92
C VAL A 91 7.08 -2.99 3.69
N GLU A 92 5.84 -3.43 3.52
CA GLU A 92 4.99 -3.01 2.42
C GLU A 92 4.28 -1.68 2.73
N ASP A 93 3.75 -1.54 3.94
CA ASP A 93 2.99 -0.39 4.37
C ASP A 93 3.44 0.10 5.74
N CYS A 94 3.35 1.40 5.96
CA CYS A 94 3.64 2.05 7.23
C CYS A 94 2.52 3.06 7.53
N TYR A 95 1.81 2.85 8.62
CA TYR A 95 0.71 3.70 9.07
C TYR A 95 1.11 4.40 10.37
N SER A 96 1.02 5.74 10.41
CA SER A 96 1.01 6.48 11.66
C SER A 96 -0.38 6.36 12.27
N VAL A 97 -0.47 5.94 13.52
CA VAL A 97 -1.73 5.60 14.17
C VAL A 97 -1.90 6.33 15.49
N ALA A 98 -3.15 6.58 15.86
CA ALA A 98 -3.52 7.04 17.18
C ALA A 98 -3.89 5.82 18.04
N GLY A 99 -3.09 5.51 19.06
CA GLY A 99 -3.29 4.34 19.92
C GLY A 99 -2.07 4.09 20.81
N GLU A 100 -1.91 2.87 21.27
CA GLU A 100 -0.75 2.47 22.09
C GLU A 100 0.57 2.51 21.30
N ALA A 101 0.52 2.14 20.02
CA ALA A 101 1.66 2.25 19.13
C ALA A 101 1.67 3.58 18.39
N ASN A 102 2.84 4.04 17.97
CA ASN A 102 2.99 5.21 17.10
C ASN A 102 2.78 4.82 15.62
N TYR A 103 3.21 3.62 15.25
CA TYR A 103 3.13 3.11 13.88
C TYR A 103 2.68 1.66 13.84
N VAL A 104 2.01 1.30 12.76
CA VAL A 104 1.74 -0.09 12.39
C VAL A 104 2.35 -0.35 11.03
N LEU A 105 3.19 -1.37 10.96
CA LEU A 105 3.85 -1.83 9.74
C LEU A 105 3.17 -3.09 9.25
N LYS A 106 2.83 -3.16 7.97
CA LYS A 106 2.48 -4.40 7.32
C LYS A 106 3.72 -4.97 6.65
N VAL A 107 4.04 -6.21 6.98
CA VAL A 107 5.26 -6.88 6.50
C VAL A 107 4.94 -8.22 5.89
N ARG A 108 5.78 -8.66 4.95
CA ARG A 108 5.75 -10.01 4.39
C ARG A 108 7.12 -10.65 4.37
N THR A 109 7.14 -11.94 4.71
CA THR A 109 8.35 -12.76 4.72
C THR A 109 8.05 -14.15 4.17
N LYS A 110 9.11 -14.91 3.83
CA LYS A 110 8.96 -16.27 3.33
C LYS A 110 8.59 -17.23 4.46
N THR A 111 9.25 -17.10 5.61
CA THR A 111 9.10 -17.97 6.76
C THR A 111 8.91 -17.17 8.05
N THR A 112 8.48 -17.85 9.10
CA THR A 112 8.45 -17.26 10.45
C THR A 112 9.85 -16.96 11.00
N GLY A 113 10.88 -17.72 10.57
CA GLY A 113 12.27 -17.41 10.90
C GLY A 113 12.75 -16.11 10.27
N ASP A 114 12.36 -15.85 9.02
CA ASP A 114 12.65 -14.56 8.37
C ASP A 114 11.91 -13.39 9.05
N LEU A 115 10.69 -13.65 9.56
CA LEU A 115 9.94 -12.66 10.34
C LEU A 115 10.67 -12.36 11.66
N GLU A 116 11.16 -13.37 12.37
CA GLU A 116 11.94 -13.19 13.60
C GLU A 116 13.19 -12.35 13.34
N ASP A 117 13.93 -12.65 12.25
CA ASP A 117 15.09 -11.86 11.85
C ASP A 117 14.71 -10.40 11.51
N LEU A 118 13.62 -10.19 10.78
CA LEU A 118 13.12 -8.84 10.49
C LEU A 118 12.80 -8.07 11.77
N ILE A 119 12.10 -8.68 12.72
CA ILE A 119 11.78 -8.06 14.02
C ILE A 119 13.07 -7.66 14.76
N ARG A 120 14.08 -8.53 14.80
CA ARG A 120 15.37 -8.22 15.40
C ARG A 120 16.03 -7.01 14.72
N ARG A 121 16.09 -7.01 13.38
CA ARG A 121 16.66 -5.89 12.60
C ARG A 121 15.91 -4.57 12.81
N LEU A 122 14.57 -4.61 12.88
CA LEU A 122 13.75 -3.43 13.17
C LEU A 122 14.08 -2.85 14.54
N ARG A 123 14.18 -3.68 15.57
CA ARG A 123 14.54 -3.25 16.94
C ARG A 123 15.91 -2.60 16.99
N GLU A 124 16.90 -3.21 16.32
CA GLU A 124 18.29 -2.72 16.32
C GLU A 124 18.45 -1.45 15.46
N LYS A 125 18.00 -1.48 14.20
CA LYS A 125 18.28 -0.43 13.23
C LYS A 125 17.26 0.70 13.25
N ALA A 126 15.99 0.40 13.49
CA ALA A 126 14.94 1.42 13.57
C ALA A 126 14.70 1.93 15.01
N ALA A 127 15.40 1.37 16.00
CA ALA A 127 15.31 1.75 17.41
C ALA A 127 13.87 1.80 17.93
N VAL A 128 13.16 0.69 17.80
CA VAL A 128 11.76 0.52 18.22
C VAL A 128 11.58 -0.67 19.14
N THR A 129 10.57 -0.60 19.99
CA THR A 129 9.93 -1.80 20.54
C THR A 129 8.83 -2.25 19.58
N THR A 130 8.56 -3.54 19.55
CA THR A 130 7.61 -4.13 18.59
C THR A 130 6.62 -5.06 19.29
N ASN A 131 5.39 -5.04 18.80
CA ASN A 131 4.38 -6.04 19.08
C ASN A 131 3.86 -6.58 17.75
N THR A 132 3.98 -7.89 17.52
CA THR A 132 3.73 -8.51 16.22
C THR A 132 2.50 -9.39 16.26
N THR A 133 1.59 -9.17 15.31
CA THR A 133 0.42 -10.01 15.07
C THR A 133 0.57 -10.66 13.70
N ILE A 134 0.59 -12.00 13.65
CA ILE A 134 0.64 -12.78 12.41
C ILE A 134 -0.78 -12.94 11.88
N ALA A 135 -1.02 -12.63 10.61
CA ALA A 135 -2.27 -12.93 9.94
C ALA A 135 -2.35 -14.43 9.65
N LEU A 136 -3.38 -15.09 10.17
CA LEU A 136 -3.61 -16.51 9.89
C LEU A 136 -4.22 -16.73 8.50
N SER A 137 -5.00 -15.77 8.02
CA SER A 137 -5.56 -15.72 6.69
C SER A 137 -5.83 -14.27 6.31
N ILE A 138 -5.91 -13.99 5.02
CA ILE A 138 -6.25 -12.67 4.48
C ILE A 138 -7.46 -12.85 3.58
N PRO A 139 -8.69 -12.75 4.12
CA PRO A 139 -9.91 -12.97 3.32
C PRO A 139 -10.05 -12.03 2.14
N PHE A 140 -9.56 -10.82 2.25
CA PHE A 140 -9.42 -9.86 1.14
C PHE A 140 -8.42 -8.76 1.49
N GLU A 141 -7.79 -8.20 0.48
CA GLU A 141 -6.79 -7.13 0.60
C GLU A 141 -6.80 -6.25 -0.66
N GLY A 142 -6.37 -5.00 -0.52
CA GLY A 142 -6.16 -4.11 -1.66
C GLY A 142 -7.39 -3.87 -2.53
N ARG A 143 -8.60 -3.90 -1.95
CA ARG A 143 -9.84 -3.62 -2.70
C ARG A 143 -9.81 -2.23 -3.30
N PRO A 144 -10.42 -2.04 -4.49
CA PRO A 144 -10.63 -0.71 -5.05
C PRO A 144 -11.29 0.25 -4.06
N LEU A 145 -10.89 1.52 -4.11
CA LEU A 145 -11.53 2.55 -3.32
C LEU A 145 -12.98 2.71 -3.78
N SER A 146 -13.91 2.79 -2.83
CA SER A 146 -15.29 3.17 -3.11
C SER A 146 -15.33 4.67 -3.35
N THR A 147 -15.65 5.07 -4.57
CA THR A 147 -15.73 6.48 -5.02
C THR A 147 -17.14 6.84 -5.40
#